data_869443c81ee4462bd2c76f6fdafd990a
#
_entry.id   869443c81ee4462bd2c76f6fdafd990a
#
_cell.length_a   1.000
_cell.length_b   1.000
_cell.length_c   1.000
_cell.angle_alpha   90.00
_cell.angle_beta   90.00
_cell.angle_gamma   90.00
#
_symmetry.space_group_name_H-M   'P 1'
#
loop_
_entity.id
_entity.type
_entity.pdbx_description
1 polymer ?
#
loop_
_entity_poly.entity_id
_entity_poly.type
_entity_poly.pdbx_seq_one_letter_code
_entity_poly.pdbx_strand_id
1 'polypeptide(L)' 'MTLSKQVQDSLDEATASLRNALAFSARSEEPYISKHIADIMFQIENLKNVTSVLEMSEKIMKDLNLEEEN' A
#
# COMPACT_ATOMS: atom_id res chain seq x y z
N MET A 1 -11.38 -6.48 4.57
CA MET A 1 -10.52 -7.47 3.91
C MET A 1 -9.06 -7.18 4.20
N THR A 2 -8.34 -8.15 4.73
CA THR A 2 -6.95 -8.01 5.10
C THR A 2 -6.06 -8.62 4.03
N LEU A 3 -4.95 -7.97 3.71
CA LEU A 3 -3.96 -8.56 2.83
C LEU A 3 -3.36 -9.79 3.51
N SER A 4 -3.17 -10.86 2.76
CA SER A 4 -2.51 -12.04 3.29
C SER A 4 -1.05 -11.71 3.60
N LYS A 5 -0.45 -12.49 4.48
CA LYS A 5 0.95 -12.28 4.84
C LYS A 5 1.85 -12.41 3.61
N GLN A 6 1.56 -13.36 2.74
CA GLN A 6 2.34 -13.55 1.51
C GLN A 6 2.30 -12.32 0.62
N VAL A 7 1.11 -11.71 0.48
CA VAL A 7 0.98 -10.50 -0.34
C VAL A 7 1.69 -9.33 0.33
N GLN A 8 1.54 -9.16 1.64
CA GLN A 8 2.24 -8.10 2.36
C GLN A 8 3.75 -8.23 2.23
N ASP A 9 4.27 -9.43 2.45
CA ASP A 9 5.71 -9.67 2.36
C ASP A 9 6.23 -9.38 0.95
N SER A 10 5.48 -9.79 -0.06
CA SER A 10 5.85 -9.53 -1.46
C SER A 10 5.83 -8.05 -1.78
N LEU A 11 4.85 -7.31 -1.27
CA LEU A 11 4.78 -5.87 -1.46
C LEU A 11 5.94 -5.17 -0.74
N ASP A 12 6.30 -5.63 0.45
CA ASP A 12 7.43 -5.09 1.19
C ASP A 12 8.74 -5.32 0.44
N GLU A 13 8.92 -6.49 -0.15
CA GLU A 13 10.09 -6.78 -0.98
C GLU A 13 10.11 -5.90 -2.23
N ALA A 14 8.95 -5.72 -2.86
CA ALA A 14 8.84 -4.86 -4.03
C ALA A 14 9.21 -3.42 -3.67
N THR A 15 8.74 -2.92 -2.53
CA THR A 15 9.07 -1.58 -2.06
C THR A 15 10.56 -1.43 -1.82
N ALA A 16 11.18 -2.44 -1.22
CA ALA A 16 12.63 -2.41 -0.99
C ALA A 16 13.40 -2.38 -2.30
N SER A 17 12.97 -3.18 -3.28
CA SER A 17 13.60 -3.20 -4.60
C SER A 17 13.40 -1.87 -5.34
N LEU A 18 12.22 -1.27 -5.23
CA LEU A 18 11.94 0.03 -5.82
C LEU A 18 12.75 1.14 -5.17
N ARG A 19 12.99 1.04 -3.86
CA ARG A 19 13.84 2.01 -3.16
C ARG A 19 15.26 1.96 -3.70
N ASN A 20 15.77 0.77 -3.97
CA ASN A 20 17.08 0.61 -4.60
C ASN A 20 17.08 1.20 -6.01
N ALA A 21 16.04 0.91 -6.80
CA ALA A 21 15.90 1.47 -8.13
C ALA A 21 15.85 2.98 -8.11
N LEU A 22 15.15 3.55 -7.12
CA LEU A 22 15.08 5.00 -6.96
C LEU A 22 16.47 5.60 -6.70
N ALA A 23 17.25 4.96 -5.83
CA ALA A 23 18.60 5.43 -5.52
C ALA A 23 19.51 5.39 -6.75
N PHE A 24 19.41 4.31 -7.54
CA PHE A 24 20.20 4.20 -8.76
C PHE A 24 19.75 5.20 -9.82
N SER A 25 18.44 5.35 -10.01
CA SER A 25 17.91 6.25 -11.03
C SER A 25 18.24 7.71 -10.74
N ALA A 26 18.30 8.09 -9.46
CA ALA A 26 18.64 9.45 -9.07
C ALA A 26 20.04 9.86 -9.51
N ARG A 27 20.93 8.89 -9.70
CA ARG A 27 22.31 9.14 -10.10
C ARG A 27 22.54 9.14 -11.60
N SER A 28 21.76 8.31 -12.34
CA SER A 28 22.10 8.00 -13.71
C SER A 28 20.97 8.22 -14.70
N GLU A 29 19.76 8.48 -14.23
CA GLU A 29 18.61 8.58 -15.11
C GLU A 29 18.00 9.99 -15.09
N GLU A 30 17.10 10.24 -16.04
CA GLU A 30 16.35 11.48 -16.08
C GLU A 30 15.45 11.61 -14.85
N PRO A 31 15.20 12.84 -14.36
CA PRO A 31 14.40 13.04 -13.14
C PRO A 31 13.00 12.41 -13.21
N TYR A 32 12.39 12.31 -14.39
CA TYR A 32 11.05 11.75 -14.50
C TYR A 32 11.03 10.25 -14.16
N ILE A 33 12.14 9.55 -14.35
CA ILE A 33 12.24 8.14 -13.99
C ILE A 33 12.12 7.98 -12.47
N SER A 34 12.88 8.79 -11.73
CA SER A 34 12.82 8.78 -10.26
C SER A 34 11.43 9.15 -9.77
N LYS A 35 10.78 10.11 -10.41
CA LYS A 35 9.44 10.51 -10.04
C LYS A 35 8.44 9.36 -10.24
N HIS A 36 8.53 8.66 -11.35
CA HIS A 36 7.67 7.51 -11.61
C HIS A 36 7.87 6.39 -10.61
N ILE A 37 9.11 6.11 -10.26
CA ILE A 37 9.41 5.07 -9.26
C ILE A 37 8.82 5.47 -7.91
N ALA A 38 8.97 6.72 -7.52
CA ALA A 38 8.39 7.22 -6.27
C ALA A 38 6.86 7.12 -6.28
N ASP A 39 6.22 7.41 -7.42
CA ASP A 39 4.78 7.27 -7.56
C ASP A 39 4.32 5.83 -7.38
N ILE A 40 5.06 4.88 -7.93
CA ILE A 40 4.76 3.45 -7.77
C ILE A 40 4.87 3.05 -6.30
N MET A 41 5.91 3.50 -5.61
CA MET A 41 6.07 3.23 -4.19
C MET A 41 4.92 3.80 -3.38
N PHE A 42 4.48 5.00 -3.72
CA PHE A 42 3.34 5.64 -3.08
C PHE A 42 2.05 4.85 -3.30
N GLN A 43 1.86 4.31 -4.51
CA GLN A 43 0.69 3.49 -4.81
C GLN A 43 0.68 2.20 -3.98
N ILE A 44 1.82 1.58 -3.78
CA ILE A 44 1.93 0.39 -2.93
C ILE A 44 1.56 0.74 -1.49
N GLU A 45 2.06 1.84 -0.98
CA GLU A 45 1.75 2.30 0.38
C GLU A 45 0.27 2.61 0.53
N ASN A 46 -0.32 3.26 -0.47
CA ASN A 46 -1.76 3.53 -0.48
C ASN A 46 -2.59 2.26 -0.47
N LEU A 47 -2.16 1.23 -1.19
CA LEU A 47 -2.86 -0.04 -1.21
C LEU A 47 -2.95 -0.64 0.19
N LYS A 48 -1.86 -0.60 0.94
CA LYS A 48 -1.84 -1.07 2.32
C LYS A 48 -2.77 -0.26 3.21
N ASN A 49 -2.72 1.06 3.08
CA ASN A 49 -3.52 1.96 3.90
C ASN A 49 -5.01 1.85 3.59
N VAL A 50 -5.36 1.77 2.30
CA VAL A 50 -6.75 1.63 1.87
C VAL A 50 -7.34 0.32 2.39
N THR A 51 -6.58 -0.76 2.33
CA THR A 51 -7.02 -2.05 2.84
C THR A 51 -7.32 -1.97 4.34
N SER A 52 -6.45 -1.32 5.12
CA SER A 52 -6.67 -1.13 6.55
C SER A 52 -7.90 -0.29 6.84
N VAL A 53 -8.10 0.79 6.08
CA VAL A 53 -9.26 1.66 6.25
C VAL A 53 -10.55 0.93 5.92
N LEU A 54 -10.56 0.17 4.83
CA LEU A 54 -11.73 -0.62 4.44
C LEU A 54 -12.09 -1.65 5.49
N GLU A 55 -11.09 -2.28 6.06
CA GLU A 55 -11.29 -3.27 7.12
C GLU A 55 -11.92 -2.65 8.35
N MET A 56 -11.43 -1.47 8.76
CA MET A 56 -12.00 -0.73 9.88
C MET A 56 -13.44 -0.32 9.59
N SER A 57 -13.70 0.14 8.37
CA SER A 57 -15.03 0.54 7.94
C SER A 57 -16.02 -0.62 8.01
N GLU A 58 -15.61 -1.77 7.50
CA GLU A 58 -16.43 -2.98 7.54
C GLU A 58 -16.77 -3.38 8.97
N LYS A 59 -15.80 -3.29 9.85
CA LYS A 59 -15.99 -3.62 11.26
C LYS A 59 -16.99 -2.67 11.93
N ILE A 60 -16.85 -1.38 11.67
CA ILE A 60 -17.76 -0.38 12.23
C ILE A 60 -19.18 -0.60 11.73
N MET A 61 -19.36 -0.82 10.44
CA MET A 61 -20.67 -1.06 9.86
C MET A 61 -21.31 -2.32 10.42
N LYS A 62 -20.53 -3.34 10.63
CA LYS A 62 -21.01 -4.58 11.21
C LYS A 62 -21.50 -4.37 12.66
N ASP A 63 -20.75 -3.61 13.43
CA ASP A 63 -21.11 -3.30 14.80
C ASP A 63 -22.42 -2.47 14.87
N LEU A 64 -22.56 -1.51 13.96
CA LEU A 64 -23.77 -0.69 13.87
C LEU A 64 -25.00 -1.53 13.47
N ASN A 65 -24.82 -2.45 12.54
CA ASN A 65 -25.91 -3.34 12.11
C ASN A 65 -26.38 -4.22 13.28
N LEU A 66 -25.44 -4.70 14.09
CA LEU A 66 -25.79 -5.49 15.27
C LEU A 66 -26.61 -4.68 16.26
N GLU A 67 -26.30 -3.40 16.44
CA GLU A 67 -27.05 -2.51 17.33
C GLU A 67 -28.46 -2.25 16.80
N GLU A 68 -28.59 -2.09 15.48
CA GLU A 68 -29.90 -1.84 14.87
C GLU A 68 -30.84 -3.04 14.96
N GLU A 69 -30.31 -4.24 14.97
CA GLU A 69 -31.13 -5.46 15.06
C GLU A 69 -31.68 -5.69 16.46
N ASN A 70 -31.15 -5.04 17.43
CA ASN A 70 -31.62 -5.13 18.81
C ASN A 70 -32.71 -4.10 19.10
#